data_e88bb561f31597dee819eca07a76a1ee
#
_entry.id   e88bb561f31597dee819eca07a76a1ee
#
_cell.length_a   1.000
_cell.length_b   1.000
_cell.length_c   1.000
_cell.angle_alpha   90.00
_cell.angle_beta   90.00
_cell.angle_gamma   90.00
#
_symmetry.space_group_name_H-M   'P 1'
#
loop_
_entity.id
_entity.type
_entity.pdbx_description
1 polymer ?
#
loop_
_entity_poly.entity_id
_entity_poly.type
_entity_poly.pdbx_seq_one_letter_code
_entity_poly.pdbx_strand_id
1 'polypeptide(L)'
;MVCVRGRKKQYGGALMKLGVNTVLFKGFGVKAAFKAIKLAGYDGAELSCIAGMCEHLVLDAWETQAPLVLAAAKEAGVELLSMEVASLDEERLKKAFAAANYLGIPIVNVGPGGKADDEEAFQICVKTLRSRAVLAAEYGVKLCCKAHVGGSIYSTPTTKRVIDLIDLPSFGVDMDPSHIWRAGEKPEEALAAVISRMGHVHIRDCKGNGPSPGVPADQTCGRGNINLFGYFKALTDSGYDGPVCLEVIGPEQTMVQAMAIAAESYGYMNACLKQLGAR
;
A
#
# COMPACT_ATOMS: atom_id res chain seq x y z
N MET A 1 24.39 -5.12 -44.85
CA MET A 1 23.53 -5.76 -43.86
C MET A 1 24.12 -5.46 -42.47
N VAL A 2 23.70 -4.34 -41.85
CA VAL A 2 24.24 -3.87 -40.59
C VAL A 2 23.32 -4.35 -39.50
N CYS A 3 23.82 -5.28 -38.67
CA CYS A 3 23.09 -5.83 -37.55
C CYS A 3 23.07 -4.79 -36.42
N VAL A 4 21.94 -4.10 -36.22
CA VAL A 4 21.73 -3.19 -35.09
C VAL A 4 21.49 -4.06 -33.85
N ARG A 5 22.55 -4.28 -33.05
CA ARG A 5 22.41 -4.87 -31.70
C ARG A 5 21.66 -3.87 -30.84
N GLY A 6 20.41 -4.20 -30.55
CA GLY A 6 19.62 -3.50 -29.55
C GLY A 6 20.33 -3.55 -28.19
N ARG A 7 20.66 -2.40 -27.64
CA ARG A 7 21.16 -2.29 -26.26
C ARG A 7 20.06 -2.77 -25.33
N LYS A 8 20.25 -3.93 -24.70
CA LYS A 8 19.48 -4.30 -23.51
C LYS A 8 19.73 -3.22 -22.47
N LYS A 9 18.71 -2.45 -22.11
CA LYS A 9 18.76 -1.60 -20.92
C LYS A 9 19.03 -2.54 -19.73
N GLN A 10 20.17 -2.39 -19.11
CA GLN A 10 20.55 -3.05 -17.88
C GLN A 10 19.76 -2.34 -16.78
N TYR A 11 18.61 -2.88 -16.37
CA TYR A 11 17.85 -2.41 -15.22
C TYR A 11 18.60 -2.79 -13.96
N GLY A 12 19.52 -1.93 -13.52
CA GLY A 12 20.18 -1.98 -12.21
C GLY A 12 19.37 -1.26 -11.13
N GLY A 13 18.04 -1.28 -11.19
CA GLY A 13 17.16 -0.72 -10.16
C GLY A 13 16.97 -1.72 -9.01
N ALA A 14 16.72 -1.21 -7.80
CA ALA A 14 16.29 -2.05 -6.69
C ALA A 14 15.03 -2.83 -7.09
N LEU A 15 14.99 -4.13 -6.75
CA LEU A 15 13.84 -4.97 -7.06
C LEU A 15 12.64 -4.51 -6.23
N MET A 16 11.46 -4.37 -6.87
CA MET A 16 10.22 -4.08 -6.15
C MET A 16 9.94 -5.16 -5.11
N LYS A 17 9.72 -4.76 -3.85
CA LYS A 17 9.38 -5.68 -2.77
C LYS A 17 7.88 -5.94 -2.77
N LEU A 18 7.50 -7.21 -2.74
CA LEU A 18 6.11 -7.63 -2.59
C LEU A 18 5.80 -7.88 -1.11
N GLY A 19 4.74 -7.25 -0.62
CA GLY A 19 4.24 -7.40 0.74
C GLY A 19 2.76 -7.74 0.79
N VAL A 20 2.27 -8.01 2.00
CA VAL A 20 0.85 -8.20 2.31
C VAL A 20 0.51 -7.30 3.48
N ASN A 21 -0.59 -6.55 3.37
CA ASN A 21 -1.20 -5.90 4.53
C ASN A 21 -1.79 -6.99 5.43
N THR A 22 -1.38 -6.97 6.68
CA THR A 22 -1.77 -8.01 7.65
C THR A 22 -3.26 -8.04 7.94
N VAL A 23 -4.04 -7.05 7.45
CA VAL A 23 -5.51 -7.03 7.54
C VAL A 23 -6.17 -8.26 6.90
N LEU A 24 -5.55 -8.87 5.88
CA LEU A 24 -6.01 -10.13 5.28
C LEU A 24 -6.09 -11.26 6.32
N PHE A 25 -5.25 -11.20 7.35
CA PHE A 25 -5.14 -12.18 8.42
C PHE A 25 -5.79 -11.71 9.73
N LYS A 26 -6.72 -10.76 9.67
CA LYS A 26 -7.49 -10.35 10.85
C LYS A 26 -8.19 -11.57 11.45
N GLY A 27 -8.33 -11.61 12.78
CA GLY A 27 -8.78 -12.80 13.50
C GLY A 27 -7.67 -13.77 13.90
N PHE A 28 -6.44 -13.59 13.38
CA PHE A 28 -5.25 -14.33 13.78
C PHE A 28 -4.22 -13.40 14.44
N GLY A 29 -3.39 -13.94 15.34
CA GLY A 29 -2.30 -13.13 15.90
C GLY A 29 -1.20 -12.81 14.86
N VAL A 30 -0.51 -11.70 15.05
CA VAL A 30 0.51 -11.16 14.13
C VAL A 30 1.61 -12.19 13.78
N LYS A 31 2.01 -13.04 14.74
CA LYS A 31 3.00 -14.10 14.52
C LYS A 31 2.51 -15.14 13.50
N ALA A 32 1.22 -15.51 13.55
CA ALA A 32 0.62 -16.43 12.58
C ALA A 32 0.50 -15.76 11.20
N ALA A 33 0.11 -14.48 11.16
CA ALA A 33 0.06 -13.69 9.93
C ALA A 33 1.43 -13.63 9.23
N PHE A 34 2.50 -13.30 9.95
CA PHE A 34 3.85 -13.24 9.37
C PHE A 34 4.33 -14.60 8.85
N LYS A 35 4.07 -15.70 9.56
CA LYS A 35 4.38 -17.04 9.06
C LYS A 35 3.64 -17.36 7.77
N ALA A 36 2.35 -17.04 7.71
CA ALA A 36 1.53 -17.23 6.52
C ALA A 36 2.04 -16.41 5.33
N ILE A 37 2.36 -15.13 5.54
CA ILE A 37 2.92 -14.21 4.53
C ILE A 37 4.24 -14.77 3.98
N LYS A 38 5.13 -15.23 4.85
CA LYS A 38 6.41 -15.83 4.41
C LYS A 38 6.22 -17.11 3.61
N LEU A 39 5.32 -17.99 4.05
CA LEU A 39 5.01 -19.23 3.35
C LEU A 39 4.39 -18.98 1.97
N ALA A 40 3.61 -17.91 1.80
CA ALA A 40 3.07 -17.49 0.51
C ALA A 40 4.13 -16.93 -0.45
N GLY A 41 5.34 -16.62 0.03
CA GLY A 41 6.50 -16.22 -0.79
C GLY A 41 6.87 -14.76 -0.75
N TYR A 42 6.17 -13.92 0.03
CA TYR A 42 6.39 -12.48 0.11
C TYR A 42 7.71 -12.10 0.79
N ASP A 43 8.23 -10.92 0.43
CA ASP A 43 9.43 -10.34 1.01
C ASP A 43 9.14 -9.73 2.38
N GLY A 44 7.95 -9.12 2.52
CA GLY A 44 7.60 -8.38 3.72
C GLY A 44 6.10 -8.27 3.97
N ALA A 45 5.78 -7.46 4.97
CA ALA A 45 4.41 -7.17 5.38
C ALA A 45 4.21 -5.68 5.59
N GLU A 46 3.00 -5.23 5.35
CA GLU A 46 2.45 -4.00 5.89
C GLU A 46 1.71 -4.31 7.17
N LEU A 47 2.09 -3.62 8.25
CA LEU A 47 1.49 -3.83 9.57
C LEU A 47 0.17 -3.07 9.68
N SER A 48 -0.96 -3.77 9.82
CA SER A 48 -2.26 -3.14 10.05
C SER A 48 -2.39 -2.65 11.49
N CYS A 49 -2.68 -1.35 11.62
CA CYS A 49 -3.00 -0.66 12.86
C CYS A 49 -4.34 0.08 12.74
N ILE A 50 -5.30 -0.50 12.00
CA ILE A 50 -6.58 0.13 11.66
C ILE A 50 -7.56 -0.13 12.79
N ALA A 51 -7.87 0.93 13.56
CA ALA A 51 -8.81 0.85 14.67
C ALA A 51 -10.19 0.34 14.23
N GLY A 52 -10.74 -0.62 14.96
CA GLY A 52 -12.04 -1.21 14.66
C GLY A 52 -12.07 -2.20 13.49
N MET A 53 -10.93 -2.40 12.78
CA MET A 53 -10.84 -3.36 11.69
C MET A 53 -9.79 -4.44 11.97
N CYS A 54 -8.54 -4.07 12.13
CA CYS A 54 -7.43 -4.97 12.43
C CYS A 54 -6.28 -4.19 13.09
N GLU A 55 -5.97 -4.49 14.32
CA GLU A 55 -4.85 -3.91 15.05
C GLU A 55 -3.87 -5.03 15.44
N HIS A 56 -2.99 -5.42 14.51
CA HIS A 56 -1.88 -6.31 14.81
C HIS A 56 -0.78 -5.64 15.66
N LEU A 57 -0.87 -4.32 15.77
CA LEU A 57 -0.23 -3.49 16.78
C LEU A 57 -1.28 -2.49 17.28
N VAL A 58 -1.65 -2.57 18.56
CA VAL A 58 -2.53 -1.60 19.21
C VAL A 58 -1.70 -0.36 19.54
N LEU A 59 -2.00 0.77 18.90
CA LEU A 59 -1.18 1.98 19.03
C LEU A 59 -1.18 2.56 20.45
N ASP A 60 -2.23 2.33 21.24
CA ASP A 60 -2.28 2.76 22.64
C ASP A 60 -1.40 1.91 23.57
N ALA A 61 -0.88 0.79 23.08
CA ALA A 61 0.00 -0.13 23.81
C ALA A 61 1.29 -0.43 23.01
N TRP A 62 1.68 0.45 22.09
CA TRP A 62 2.74 0.16 21.14
C TRP A 62 4.10 -0.09 21.82
N GLU A 63 4.42 0.60 22.92
CA GLU A 63 5.71 0.44 23.61
C GLU A 63 5.93 -1.00 24.10
N THR A 64 4.84 -1.65 24.54
CA THR A 64 4.91 -3.02 25.04
C THR A 64 4.76 -4.06 23.92
N GLN A 65 4.03 -3.73 22.86
CA GLN A 65 3.73 -4.68 21.78
C GLN A 65 4.77 -4.66 20.65
N ALA A 66 5.35 -3.50 20.33
CA ALA A 66 6.29 -3.37 19.21
C ALA A 66 7.52 -4.29 19.35
N PRO A 67 8.14 -4.50 20.52
CA PRO A 67 9.21 -5.49 20.68
C PRO A 67 8.78 -6.91 20.29
N LEU A 68 7.55 -7.31 20.60
CA LEU A 68 6.99 -8.63 20.28
C LEU A 68 6.72 -8.77 18.78
N VAL A 69 6.20 -7.71 18.15
CA VAL A 69 5.98 -7.64 16.69
C VAL A 69 7.31 -7.77 15.96
N LEU A 70 8.33 -7.02 16.39
CA LEU A 70 9.66 -7.07 15.80
C LEU A 70 10.30 -8.45 15.92
N ALA A 71 10.18 -9.09 17.08
CA ALA A 71 10.67 -10.43 17.31
C ALA A 71 9.95 -11.46 16.40
N ALA A 72 8.62 -11.34 16.27
CA ALA A 72 7.82 -12.21 15.40
C ALA A 72 8.17 -12.03 13.91
N ALA A 73 8.41 -10.80 13.45
CA ALA A 73 8.83 -10.53 12.09
C ALA A 73 10.21 -11.13 11.79
N LYS A 74 11.18 -10.97 12.70
CA LYS A 74 12.51 -11.59 12.62
C LYS A 74 12.44 -13.12 12.61
N GLU A 75 11.66 -13.72 13.49
CA GLU A 75 11.48 -15.19 13.55
C GLU A 75 10.89 -15.73 12.23
N ALA A 76 9.94 -14.99 11.64
CA ALA A 76 9.33 -15.40 10.37
C ALA A 76 10.21 -15.07 9.14
N GLY A 77 11.22 -14.23 9.27
CA GLY A 77 12.04 -13.74 8.15
C GLY A 77 11.24 -12.83 7.21
N VAL A 78 10.37 -11.97 7.78
CA VAL A 78 9.51 -11.02 7.08
C VAL A 78 10.02 -9.60 7.37
N GLU A 79 10.20 -8.79 6.32
CA GLU A 79 10.52 -7.37 6.46
C GLU A 79 9.24 -6.57 6.75
N LEU A 80 9.33 -5.55 7.61
CA LEU A 80 8.23 -4.61 7.84
C LEU A 80 8.38 -3.46 6.85
N LEU A 81 7.52 -3.44 5.81
CA LEU A 81 7.66 -2.53 4.66
C LEU A 81 6.94 -1.20 4.90
N SER A 82 5.80 -1.25 5.58
CA SER A 82 4.92 -0.12 5.84
C SER A 82 3.99 -0.42 7.02
N MET A 83 3.25 0.61 7.44
CA MET A 83 2.18 0.51 8.45
C MET A 83 0.94 1.23 7.92
N GLU A 84 -0.24 0.65 8.06
CA GLU A 84 -1.50 1.33 7.73
C GLU A 84 -2.28 1.68 9.00
N VAL A 85 -2.68 2.97 9.10
CA VAL A 85 -3.42 3.52 10.25
C VAL A 85 -4.84 3.94 9.88
N ALA A 86 -5.05 4.31 8.62
CA ALA A 86 -6.34 4.76 8.05
C ALA A 86 -7.00 5.92 8.82
N SER A 87 -6.22 6.75 9.52
CA SER A 87 -6.69 7.89 10.32
C SER A 87 -5.77 9.09 10.17
N LEU A 88 -6.32 10.30 10.27
CA LEU A 88 -5.57 11.57 10.31
C LEU A 88 -5.55 12.20 11.71
N ASP A 89 -6.05 11.49 12.73
CA ASP A 89 -5.97 11.94 14.13
C ASP A 89 -4.51 12.12 14.54
N GLU A 90 -4.20 13.28 15.13
CA GLU A 90 -2.83 13.66 15.43
C GLU A 90 -2.20 12.80 16.51
N GLU A 91 -2.92 12.57 17.61
CA GLU A 91 -2.38 11.80 18.74
C GLU A 91 -2.18 10.33 18.36
N ARG A 92 -3.10 9.79 17.55
CA ARG A 92 -2.94 8.44 17.01
C ARG A 92 -1.74 8.34 16.07
N LEU A 93 -1.53 9.34 15.20
CA LEU A 93 -0.40 9.35 14.28
C LEU A 93 0.94 9.58 14.99
N LYS A 94 1.01 10.36 16.09
CA LYS A 94 2.22 10.46 16.92
C LYS A 94 2.66 9.09 17.43
N LYS A 95 1.71 8.30 17.94
CA LYS A 95 1.97 6.92 18.41
C LYS A 95 2.41 6.02 17.25
N ALA A 96 1.73 6.12 16.10
CA ALA A 96 2.07 5.35 14.90
C ALA A 96 3.48 5.67 14.40
N PHE A 97 3.86 6.93 14.31
CA PHE A 97 5.19 7.34 13.85
C PHE A 97 6.29 6.91 14.85
N ALA A 98 6.03 7.03 16.16
CA ALA A 98 6.96 6.54 17.17
C ALA A 98 7.15 5.01 17.07
N ALA A 99 6.04 4.26 16.92
CA ALA A 99 6.10 2.82 16.73
C ALA A 99 6.79 2.43 15.41
N ALA A 100 6.50 3.15 14.32
CA ALA A 100 7.13 2.92 13.02
C ALA A 100 8.66 3.16 13.09
N ASN A 101 9.10 4.24 13.70
CA ASN A 101 10.52 4.51 13.95
C ASN A 101 11.18 3.38 14.75
N TYR A 102 10.57 2.95 15.86
CA TYR A 102 11.08 1.84 16.69
C TYR A 102 11.20 0.53 15.91
N LEU A 103 10.21 0.24 15.07
CA LEU A 103 10.14 -0.98 14.24
C LEU A 103 11.01 -0.92 12.99
N GLY A 104 11.58 0.24 12.65
CA GLY A 104 12.30 0.48 11.40
C GLY A 104 11.39 0.52 10.17
N ILE A 105 10.12 0.85 10.34
CA ILE A 105 9.13 1.00 9.27
C ILE A 105 9.26 2.38 8.64
N PRO A 106 9.56 2.49 7.32
CA PRO A 106 9.82 3.78 6.69
C PRO A 106 8.57 4.55 6.27
N ILE A 107 7.41 3.88 6.17
CA ILE A 107 6.19 4.44 5.56
C ILE A 107 4.99 4.18 6.46
N VAL A 108 4.19 5.22 6.70
CA VAL A 108 2.86 5.11 7.32
C VAL A 108 1.80 5.57 6.33
N ASN A 109 0.84 4.69 6.05
CA ASN A 109 -0.27 4.93 5.13
C ASN A 109 -1.52 5.39 5.86
N VAL A 110 -2.21 6.39 5.27
CA VAL A 110 -3.45 6.97 5.80
C VAL A 110 -4.48 7.15 4.68
N GLY A 111 -5.75 7.23 5.06
CA GLY A 111 -6.82 7.66 4.16
C GLY A 111 -6.92 9.19 4.12
N PRO A 112 -7.57 9.74 3.07
CA PRO A 112 -7.67 11.19 2.87
C PRO A 112 -8.71 11.86 3.80
N GLY A 113 -9.63 11.10 4.37
CA GLY A 113 -10.80 11.67 5.05
C GLY A 113 -11.70 12.48 4.09
N GLY A 114 -12.58 13.28 4.67
CA GLY A 114 -13.47 14.19 3.92
C GLY A 114 -14.46 13.47 3.00
N LYS A 115 -14.86 14.16 1.93
CA LYS A 115 -15.86 13.67 0.97
C LYS A 115 -15.44 14.04 -0.45
N ALA A 116 -15.77 13.18 -1.41
CA ALA A 116 -15.55 13.43 -2.83
C ALA A 116 -16.41 14.64 -3.30
N ASP A 117 -15.86 15.38 -4.27
CA ASP A 117 -16.50 16.55 -4.89
C ASP A 117 -16.86 17.69 -3.93
N ASP A 118 -16.19 17.75 -2.78
CA ASP A 118 -16.32 18.79 -1.77
C ASP A 118 -15.00 19.56 -1.65
N GLU A 119 -14.96 20.78 -2.19
CA GLU A 119 -13.74 21.59 -2.22
C GLU A 119 -13.31 22.05 -0.83
N GLU A 120 -14.23 22.34 0.08
CA GLU A 120 -13.91 22.74 1.44
C GLU A 120 -13.27 21.55 2.19
N ALA A 121 -13.87 20.36 2.07
CA ALA A 121 -13.32 19.14 2.63
C ALA A 121 -11.94 18.81 2.04
N PHE A 122 -11.72 19.04 0.73
CA PHE A 122 -10.42 18.87 0.10
C PHE A 122 -9.36 19.82 0.69
N GLN A 123 -9.67 21.10 0.88
CA GLN A 123 -8.73 22.07 1.45
C GLN A 123 -8.40 21.75 2.91
N ILE A 124 -9.38 21.31 3.70
CA ILE A 124 -9.17 20.83 5.08
C ILE A 124 -8.24 19.61 5.07
N CYS A 125 -8.49 18.66 4.16
CA CYS A 125 -7.67 17.47 4.00
C CYS A 125 -6.20 17.83 3.67
N VAL A 126 -5.97 18.71 2.69
CA VAL A 126 -4.62 19.17 2.31
C VAL A 126 -3.88 19.80 3.49
N LYS A 127 -4.56 20.71 4.23
CA LYS A 127 -3.97 21.35 5.42
C LYS A 127 -3.59 20.31 6.48
N THR A 128 -4.47 19.35 6.72
CA THR A 128 -4.25 18.27 7.70
C THR A 128 -3.09 17.40 7.27
N LEU A 129 -3.08 16.90 6.04
CA LEU A 129 -2.00 16.05 5.50
C LEU A 129 -0.64 16.75 5.56
N ARG A 130 -0.58 18.05 5.22
CA ARG A 130 0.65 18.85 5.35
C ARG A 130 1.15 18.87 6.78
N SER A 131 0.28 19.14 7.76
CA SER A 131 0.64 19.14 9.20
C SER A 131 1.14 17.75 9.63
N ARG A 132 0.48 16.68 9.21
CA ARG A 132 0.88 15.29 9.57
C ARG A 132 2.18 14.87 8.88
N ALA A 133 2.45 15.36 7.67
CA ALA A 133 3.72 15.10 6.99
C ALA A 133 4.90 15.81 7.65
N VAL A 134 4.70 17.02 8.18
CA VAL A 134 5.71 17.71 9.00
C VAL A 134 6.01 16.90 10.26
N LEU A 135 4.96 16.45 10.96
CA LEU A 135 5.10 15.61 12.15
C LEU A 135 5.82 14.28 11.83
N ALA A 136 5.48 13.62 10.72
CA ALA A 136 6.13 12.37 10.30
C ALA A 136 7.64 12.53 10.10
N ALA A 137 8.07 13.68 9.57
CA ALA A 137 9.49 13.99 9.38
C ALA A 137 10.29 13.99 10.69
N GLU A 138 9.68 14.41 11.81
CA GLU A 138 10.33 14.41 13.14
C GLU A 138 10.69 12.99 13.60
N TYR A 139 9.96 11.99 13.12
CA TYR A 139 10.19 10.57 13.41
C TYR A 139 10.98 9.83 12.30
N GLY A 140 11.41 10.53 11.25
CA GLY A 140 12.11 9.92 10.12
C GLY A 140 11.21 9.01 9.27
N VAL A 141 9.90 9.22 9.28
CA VAL A 141 8.89 8.42 8.58
C VAL A 141 8.27 9.22 7.43
N LYS A 142 7.95 8.55 6.32
CA LYS A 142 7.16 9.13 5.24
C LYS A 142 5.68 8.84 5.46
N LEU A 143 4.86 9.89 5.43
CA LEU A 143 3.41 9.78 5.39
C LEU A 143 2.95 9.61 3.94
N CYS A 144 2.25 8.52 3.62
CA CYS A 144 1.62 8.33 2.32
C CYS A 144 0.10 8.36 2.44
N CYS A 145 -0.55 9.15 1.57
CA CYS A 145 -2.01 9.23 1.54
C CYS A 145 -2.56 8.40 0.39
N LYS A 146 -3.48 7.48 0.71
CA LYS A 146 -4.18 6.66 -0.28
C LYS A 146 -5.22 7.49 -1.03
N ALA A 147 -5.24 7.43 -2.36
CA ALA A 147 -6.39 7.84 -3.13
C ALA A 147 -7.54 6.86 -2.85
N HIS A 148 -8.64 7.33 -2.25
CA HIS A 148 -9.71 6.48 -1.75
C HIS A 148 -11.08 6.94 -2.25
N VAL A 149 -11.78 6.08 -3.00
CA VAL A 149 -13.14 6.36 -3.50
C VAL A 149 -14.05 6.83 -2.37
N GLY A 150 -14.73 7.95 -2.59
CA GLY A 150 -15.61 8.59 -1.63
C GLY A 150 -14.96 9.63 -0.72
N GLY A 151 -13.62 9.62 -0.59
CA GLY A 151 -12.87 10.61 0.17
C GLY A 151 -12.51 11.87 -0.63
N SER A 152 -11.88 12.86 0.01
CA SER A 152 -11.47 14.11 -0.65
C SER A 152 -10.41 13.92 -1.74
N ILE A 153 -9.59 12.87 -1.63
CA ILE A 153 -8.61 12.46 -2.65
C ILE A 153 -9.03 11.07 -3.12
N TYR A 154 -9.59 10.96 -4.32
CA TYR A 154 -10.22 9.71 -4.79
C TYR A 154 -9.92 9.37 -6.25
N SER A 155 -9.28 10.28 -6.98
CA SER A 155 -9.03 10.18 -8.42
C SER A 155 -7.62 10.68 -8.75
N THR A 156 -7.13 10.41 -9.95
CA THR A 156 -5.84 10.93 -10.42
C THR A 156 -5.77 12.45 -10.38
N PRO A 157 -6.78 13.21 -10.85
CA PRO A 157 -6.77 14.68 -10.73
C PRO A 157 -6.66 15.18 -9.28
N THR A 158 -7.42 14.61 -8.34
CA THR A 158 -7.36 15.04 -6.93
C THR A 158 -6.05 14.64 -6.27
N THR A 159 -5.47 13.48 -6.63
CA THR A 159 -4.15 13.04 -6.17
C THR A 159 -3.06 13.97 -6.70
N LYS A 160 -3.11 14.34 -7.98
CA LYS A 160 -2.14 15.29 -8.53
C LYS A 160 -2.24 16.65 -7.84
N ARG A 161 -3.44 17.15 -7.58
CA ARG A 161 -3.65 18.43 -6.86
C ARG A 161 -3.00 18.40 -5.47
N VAL A 162 -3.16 17.33 -4.70
CA VAL A 162 -2.53 17.26 -3.36
C VAL A 162 -1.02 17.19 -3.45
N ILE A 163 -0.46 16.51 -4.44
CA ILE A 163 0.99 16.47 -4.71
C ILE A 163 1.51 17.89 -5.00
N ASP A 164 0.84 18.64 -5.86
CA ASP A 164 1.23 20.00 -6.24
C ASP A 164 1.14 20.97 -5.03
N LEU A 165 0.22 20.72 -4.10
CA LEU A 165 0.01 21.57 -2.92
C LEU A 165 0.92 21.21 -1.74
N ILE A 166 1.37 19.95 -1.60
CA ILE A 166 2.22 19.51 -0.47
C ILE A 166 3.61 19.14 -1.00
N ASP A 167 4.49 20.14 -1.07
CA ASP A 167 5.90 19.92 -1.46
C ASP A 167 6.77 19.67 -0.22
N LEU A 168 6.62 18.46 0.36
CA LEU A 168 7.42 17.99 1.49
C LEU A 168 8.02 16.63 1.18
N PRO A 169 9.31 16.38 1.43
CA PRO A 169 9.94 15.06 1.22
C PRO A 169 9.29 13.95 2.04
N SER A 170 8.74 14.29 3.21
CA SER A 170 8.03 13.38 4.11
C SER A 170 6.59 13.09 3.70
N PHE A 171 6.08 13.72 2.63
CA PHE A 171 4.77 13.42 2.06
C PHE A 171 4.91 12.61 0.77
N GLY A 172 4.06 11.61 0.62
CA GLY A 172 3.92 10.80 -0.58
C GLY A 172 2.47 10.36 -0.78
N VAL A 173 2.25 9.62 -1.85
CA VAL A 173 0.94 9.01 -2.13
C VAL A 173 1.07 7.49 -2.19
N ASP A 174 -0.02 6.83 -1.84
CA ASP A 174 -0.26 5.41 -1.96
C ASP A 174 -1.32 5.20 -3.05
N MET A 175 -0.97 4.45 -4.10
CA MET A 175 -1.86 4.24 -5.24
C MET A 175 -2.40 2.81 -5.24
N ASP A 176 -3.70 2.69 -4.96
CA ASP A 176 -4.45 1.43 -5.06
C ASP A 176 -5.21 1.40 -6.39
N PRO A 177 -4.87 0.49 -7.34
CA PRO A 177 -5.54 0.41 -8.64
C PRO A 177 -7.04 0.17 -8.53
N SER A 178 -7.51 -0.50 -7.46
CA SER A 178 -8.95 -0.73 -7.29
C SER A 178 -9.74 0.53 -6.99
N HIS A 179 -9.15 1.50 -6.30
CA HIS A 179 -9.79 2.79 -6.06
C HIS A 179 -9.83 3.65 -7.32
N ILE A 180 -8.76 3.68 -8.10
CA ILE A 180 -8.67 4.41 -9.37
C ILE A 180 -9.63 3.80 -10.40
N TRP A 181 -9.69 2.48 -10.49
CA TRP A 181 -10.65 1.76 -11.34
C TRP A 181 -12.11 2.10 -10.99
N ARG A 182 -12.45 2.09 -9.71
CA ARG A 182 -13.80 2.44 -9.22
C ARG A 182 -14.12 3.93 -9.35
N ALA A 183 -13.12 4.79 -9.48
CA ALA A 183 -13.30 6.20 -9.84
C ALA A 183 -13.53 6.40 -11.35
N GLY A 184 -13.55 5.31 -12.15
CA GLY A 184 -13.81 5.34 -13.58
C GLY A 184 -12.59 5.60 -14.44
N GLU A 185 -11.39 5.48 -13.89
CA GLU A 185 -10.13 5.70 -14.58
C GLU A 185 -9.44 4.35 -14.89
N LYS A 186 -8.43 4.39 -15.77
CA LYS A 186 -7.54 3.25 -16.02
C LYS A 186 -6.31 3.36 -15.13
N PRO A 187 -6.12 2.47 -14.15
CA PRO A 187 -5.04 2.58 -13.18
C PRO A 187 -3.64 2.62 -13.81
N GLU A 188 -3.42 1.85 -14.87
CA GLU A 188 -2.15 1.80 -15.60
C GLU A 188 -1.78 3.13 -16.30
N GLU A 189 -2.78 3.93 -16.67
CA GLU A 189 -2.58 5.25 -17.30
C GLU A 189 -2.41 6.36 -16.23
N ALA A 190 -2.99 6.16 -15.05
CA ALA A 190 -3.00 7.12 -13.95
C ALA A 190 -1.60 7.37 -13.35
N LEU A 191 -0.75 6.34 -13.33
CA LEU A 191 0.55 6.39 -12.63
C LEU A 191 1.47 7.50 -13.11
N ALA A 192 1.50 7.79 -14.40
CA ALA A 192 2.40 8.80 -14.97
C ALA A 192 2.24 10.19 -14.33
N ALA A 193 1.03 10.52 -13.88
CA ALA A 193 0.73 11.82 -13.28
C ALA A 193 1.19 11.96 -11.82
N VAL A 194 1.42 10.84 -11.11
CA VAL A 194 1.63 10.82 -9.66
C VAL A 194 2.90 10.12 -9.22
N ILE A 195 3.58 9.43 -10.14
CA ILE A 195 4.74 8.57 -9.86
C ILE A 195 5.87 9.27 -9.10
N SER A 196 6.08 10.56 -9.35
CA SER A 196 7.14 11.34 -8.71
C SER A 196 7.01 11.46 -7.19
N ARG A 197 5.82 11.19 -6.66
CA ARG A 197 5.52 11.26 -5.22
C ARG A 197 4.97 9.96 -4.67
N MET A 198 4.93 8.90 -5.47
CA MET A 198 4.52 7.60 -4.99
C MET A 198 5.57 7.03 -4.02
N GLY A 199 5.13 6.75 -2.81
CA GLY A 199 5.94 6.07 -1.79
C GLY A 199 5.49 4.65 -1.54
N HIS A 200 4.24 4.34 -1.87
CA HIS A 200 3.60 3.06 -1.59
C HIS A 200 2.62 2.66 -2.68
N VAL A 201 2.36 1.37 -2.80
CA VAL A 201 1.28 0.81 -3.62
C VAL A 201 0.54 -0.23 -2.79
N HIS A 202 -0.74 0.03 -2.54
CA HIS A 202 -1.67 -1.07 -2.27
C HIS A 202 -2.07 -1.72 -3.58
N ILE A 203 -2.15 -3.03 -3.59
CA ILE A 203 -2.51 -3.81 -4.78
C ILE A 203 -3.62 -4.78 -4.45
N ARG A 204 -4.64 -4.83 -5.28
CA ARG A 204 -5.70 -5.84 -5.33
C ARG A 204 -6.40 -5.76 -6.66
N ASP A 205 -7.11 -6.82 -7.00
CA ASP A 205 -8.05 -6.80 -8.11
C ASP A 205 -9.45 -6.33 -7.66
N CYS A 206 -10.36 -6.19 -8.59
CA CYS A 206 -11.74 -5.78 -8.32
C CYS A 206 -12.65 -6.24 -9.45
N LYS A 207 -13.80 -6.84 -9.12
CA LYS A 207 -14.85 -7.12 -10.09
C LYS A 207 -15.81 -5.95 -10.22
N GLY A 208 -15.98 -5.46 -11.47
CA GLY A 208 -16.82 -4.30 -11.74
C GLY A 208 -16.21 -3.00 -11.19
N ASN A 209 -16.97 -1.92 -11.25
CA ASN A 209 -16.59 -0.59 -10.81
C ASN A 209 -17.57 0.00 -9.79
N GLY A 210 -18.23 -0.86 -9.04
CA GLY A 210 -19.18 -0.47 -7.99
C GLY A 210 -18.51 0.16 -6.76
N PRO A 211 -19.31 0.52 -5.75
CA PRO A 211 -18.82 1.21 -4.55
C PRO A 211 -17.96 0.30 -3.65
N SER A 212 -18.00 -1.01 -3.83
CA SER A 212 -17.24 -2.01 -3.08
C SER A 212 -16.22 -2.71 -3.98
N PRO A 213 -15.03 -3.09 -3.46
CA PRO A 213 -14.08 -3.91 -4.22
C PRO A 213 -14.51 -5.37 -4.37
N GLY A 214 -15.68 -5.74 -3.87
CA GLY A 214 -16.19 -7.12 -3.87
C GLY A 214 -15.78 -7.91 -2.62
N VAL A 215 -16.10 -9.21 -2.64
CA VAL A 215 -15.67 -10.15 -1.58
C VAL A 215 -14.16 -10.41 -1.67
N PRO A 216 -13.50 -10.91 -0.60
CA PRO A 216 -12.06 -11.15 -0.61
C PRO A 216 -11.56 -11.98 -1.80
N ALA A 217 -12.34 -12.96 -2.27
CA ALA A 217 -12.00 -13.75 -3.44
C ALA A 217 -11.92 -12.92 -4.74
N ASP A 218 -12.76 -11.90 -4.89
CA ASP A 218 -12.78 -11.01 -6.08
C ASP A 218 -11.64 -10.00 -6.05
N GLN A 219 -11.05 -9.75 -4.87
CA GLN A 219 -9.89 -8.87 -4.68
C GLN A 219 -8.55 -9.58 -4.92
N THR A 220 -8.57 -10.91 -5.09
CA THR A 220 -7.37 -11.71 -5.41
C THR A 220 -6.84 -11.30 -6.78
N CYS A 221 -5.55 -11.00 -6.87
CA CYS A 221 -4.93 -10.58 -8.13
C CYS A 221 -5.13 -11.60 -9.25
N GLY A 222 -5.66 -11.15 -10.38
CA GLY A 222 -5.98 -11.96 -11.55
C GLY A 222 -7.42 -12.51 -11.60
N ARG A 223 -8.25 -12.22 -10.58
CA ARG A 223 -9.66 -12.66 -10.56
C ARG A 223 -10.65 -11.55 -10.91
N GLY A 224 -10.23 -10.32 -10.99
CA GLY A 224 -11.07 -9.15 -11.28
C GLY A 224 -10.96 -8.66 -12.71
N ASN A 225 -11.22 -7.37 -12.89
CA ASN A 225 -11.27 -6.72 -14.19
C ASN A 225 -10.14 -5.71 -14.43
N ILE A 226 -9.28 -5.50 -13.45
CA ILE A 226 -8.20 -4.50 -13.54
C ILE A 226 -7.07 -5.05 -14.41
N ASN A 227 -6.53 -4.22 -15.31
CA ASN A 227 -5.32 -4.55 -16.06
C ASN A 227 -4.08 -4.47 -15.17
N LEU A 228 -3.96 -5.41 -14.22
CA LEU A 228 -2.84 -5.44 -13.28
C LEU A 228 -1.49 -5.65 -13.96
N PHE A 229 -1.41 -6.40 -15.07
CA PHE A 229 -0.17 -6.52 -15.84
C PHE A 229 0.27 -5.15 -16.40
N GLY A 230 -0.67 -4.40 -16.98
CA GLY A 230 -0.42 -3.03 -17.45
C GLY A 230 0.02 -2.11 -16.32
N TYR A 231 -0.57 -2.26 -15.13
CA TYR A 231 -0.20 -1.50 -13.93
C TYR A 231 1.25 -1.80 -13.49
N PHE A 232 1.62 -3.08 -13.38
CA PHE A 232 3.01 -3.47 -13.09
C PHE A 232 3.99 -3.00 -14.16
N LYS A 233 3.57 -3.02 -15.43
CA LYS A 233 4.40 -2.50 -16.51
C LYS A 233 4.63 -1.00 -16.34
N ALA A 234 3.61 -0.22 -16.02
CA ALA A 234 3.74 1.22 -15.80
C ALA A 234 4.63 1.53 -14.59
N LEU A 235 4.54 0.78 -13.49
CA LEU A 235 5.44 0.88 -12.34
C LEU A 235 6.91 0.61 -12.75
N THR A 236 7.14 -0.48 -13.48
CA THR A 236 8.48 -0.88 -13.94
C THR A 236 9.08 0.15 -14.89
N ASP A 237 8.31 0.60 -15.89
CA ASP A 237 8.76 1.59 -16.88
C ASP A 237 9.10 2.94 -16.25
N SER A 238 8.43 3.28 -15.14
CA SER A 238 8.65 4.52 -14.38
C SER A 238 9.83 4.43 -13.40
N GLY A 239 10.41 3.25 -13.21
CA GLY A 239 11.49 3.02 -12.26
C GLY A 239 11.05 3.07 -10.79
N TYR A 240 9.78 2.76 -10.52
CA TYR A 240 9.28 2.66 -9.14
C TYR A 240 10.01 1.54 -8.38
N ASP A 241 10.52 1.85 -7.19
CA ASP A 241 11.31 0.95 -6.34
C ASP A 241 10.73 0.79 -4.92
N GLY A 242 9.56 1.37 -4.67
CA GLY A 242 8.85 1.25 -3.39
C GLY A 242 8.15 -0.12 -3.22
N PRO A 243 7.55 -0.35 -2.03
CA PRO A 243 6.82 -1.58 -1.76
C PRO A 243 5.48 -1.63 -2.50
N VAL A 244 5.08 -2.87 -2.85
CA VAL A 244 3.76 -3.20 -3.40
C VAL A 244 3.11 -4.21 -2.46
N CYS A 245 2.12 -3.77 -1.69
CA CYS A 245 1.48 -4.56 -0.64
C CYS A 245 0.06 -4.97 -1.02
N LEU A 246 -0.19 -6.28 -1.07
CA LEU A 246 -1.54 -6.83 -1.24
C LEU A 246 -2.43 -6.38 -0.07
N GLU A 247 -3.50 -5.64 -0.35
CA GLU A 247 -4.50 -5.26 0.62
C GLU A 247 -5.85 -5.87 0.25
N VAL A 248 -6.31 -6.87 1.00
CA VAL A 248 -7.62 -7.50 0.83
C VAL A 248 -8.45 -7.28 2.08
N ILE A 249 -9.60 -6.64 1.92
CA ILE A 249 -10.53 -6.30 2.99
C ILE A 249 -11.85 -7.07 2.84
N GLY A 250 -12.60 -7.17 3.94
CA GLY A 250 -13.91 -7.82 3.94
C GLY A 250 -14.14 -8.64 5.20
N PRO A 251 -15.05 -9.62 5.22
CA PRO A 251 -15.26 -10.54 6.33
C PRO A 251 -13.99 -11.30 6.73
N GLU A 252 -13.91 -11.76 7.96
CA GLU A 252 -12.84 -12.65 8.39
C GLU A 252 -12.78 -13.91 7.53
N GLN A 253 -11.54 -14.30 7.21
CA GLN A 253 -11.27 -15.50 6.42
C GLN A 253 -10.74 -16.60 7.35
N THR A 254 -10.98 -17.85 7.01
CA THR A 254 -10.20 -18.93 7.61
C THR A 254 -8.73 -18.82 7.20
N MET A 255 -7.80 -19.38 7.95
CA MET A 255 -6.37 -19.37 7.58
C MET A 255 -6.14 -19.94 6.19
N VAL A 256 -6.86 -20.99 5.80
CA VAL A 256 -6.75 -21.63 4.48
C VAL A 256 -7.18 -20.67 3.38
N GLN A 257 -8.29 -19.93 3.57
CA GLN A 257 -8.79 -18.95 2.60
C GLN A 257 -7.81 -17.77 2.47
N ALA A 258 -7.35 -17.20 3.58
CA ALA A 258 -6.38 -16.11 3.58
C ALA A 258 -5.06 -16.51 2.91
N MET A 259 -4.56 -17.71 3.20
CA MET A 259 -3.37 -18.28 2.55
C MET A 259 -3.56 -18.48 1.05
N ALA A 260 -4.72 -19.00 0.62
CA ALA A 260 -5.01 -19.19 -0.80
C ALA A 260 -5.01 -17.85 -1.56
N ILE A 261 -5.68 -16.82 -1.00
CA ILE A 261 -5.69 -15.46 -1.56
C ILE A 261 -4.26 -14.89 -1.65
N ALA A 262 -3.49 -15.00 -0.55
CA ALA A 262 -2.12 -14.50 -0.50
C ALA A 262 -1.22 -15.22 -1.53
N ALA A 263 -1.25 -16.55 -1.58
CA ALA A 263 -0.38 -17.33 -2.47
C ALA A 263 -0.74 -17.15 -3.95
N GLU A 264 -2.03 -17.10 -4.30
CA GLU A 264 -2.47 -16.84 -5.68
C GLU A 264 -2.08 -15.44 -6.13
N SER A 265 -2.34 -14.41 -5.30
CA SER A 265 -1.94 -13.04 -5.60
C SER A 265 -0.42 -12.89 -5.74
N TYR A 266 0.36 -13.53 -4.87
CA TYR A 266 1.82 -13.55 -4.99
C TYR A 266 2.25 -14.18 -6.33
N GLY A 267 1.69 -15.34 -6.67
CA GLY A 267 2.00 -16.03 -7.92
C GLY A 267 1.78 -15.15 -9.14
N TYR A 268 0.63 -14.46 -9.19
CA TYR A 268 0.29 -13.53 -10.25
C TYR A 268 1.28 -12.35 -10.32
N MET A 269 1.49 -11.64 -9.21
CA MET A 269 2.37 -10.47 -9.15
C MET A 269 3.82 -10.83 -9.50
N ASN A 270 4.32 -11.92 -8.95
CA ASN A 270 5.68 -12.39 -9.19
C ASN A 270 5.88 -12.80 -10.67
N ALA A 271 4.87 -13.41 -11.31
CA ALA A 271 4.91 -13.73 -12.74
C ALA A 271 4.95 -12.46 -13.60
N CYS A 272 4.11 -11.45 -13.30
CA CYS A 272 4.13 -10.16 -13.99
C CYS A 272 5.52 -9.51 -13.91
N LEU A 273 6.08 -9.40 -12.70
CA LEU A 273 7.38 -8.75 -12.48
C LEU A 273 8.53 -9.53 -13.16
N LYS A 274 8.53 -10.86 -13.13
CA LYS A 274 9.52 -11.68 -13.84
C LYS A 274 9.45 -11.49 -15.35
N GLN A 275 8.23 -11.44 -15.91
CA GLN A 275 8.03 -11.19 -17.34
C GLN A 275 8.55 -9.79 -17.75
N LEU A 276 8.46 -8.81 -16.85
CA LEU A 276 8.93 -7.44 -17.05
C LEU A 276 10.43 -7.26 -16.73
N GLY A 277 11.10 -8.30 -16.22
CA GLY A 277 12.51 -8.22 -15.81
C GLY A 277 12.74 -7.37 -14.56
N ALA A 278 11.71 -7.19 -13.73
CA ALA A 278 11.71 -6.38 -12.51
C ALA A 278 11.81 -7.23 -11.22
N ARG A 279 11.97 -8.56 -11.35
CA ARG A 279 12.15 -9.50 -10.24
C ARG A 279 12.89 -10.76 -10.66
#